data_5ac495cae7e21353717552d4c2fcfde5
#
_entry.id   5ac495cae7e21353717552d4c2fcfde5
#
_cell.length_a   1.000
_cell.length_b   1.000
_cell.length_c   1.000
_cell.angle_alpha   90.00
_cell.angle_beta   90.00
_cell.angle_gamma   90.00
#
_symmetry.space_group_name_H-M   'P 1'
#
loop_
_entity.id
_entity.type
_entity.pdbx_description
1 polymer ?
#
loop_
_entity_poly.entity_id
_entity_poly.type
_entity_poly.pdbx_seq_one_letter_code
_entity_poly.pdbx_strand_id
1 'polypeptide(L)'
;MNPSKIGQIAIQVKDLDRAVAFYRDVLGLEFLFQAPPGLAFFQCGEVRIMLETNEVGASTLYYKVSDLEAAYEALKKANADLIAEPHKIADMPDHELWMFFLHDSEGNTVSVMAEKPLP
;
A
#
# COMPACT_ATOMS: atom_id res chain seq x y z
N MET A 1 14.39 3.69 10.71
CA MET A 1 13.67 3.01 9.62
C MET A 1 14.64 2.78 8.46
N ASN A 2 14.67 1.59 7.92
CA ASN A 2 15.54 1.25 6.77
C ASN A 2 14.70 0.60 5.67
N PRO A 3 13.96 1.40 4.88
CA PRO A 3 13.20 0.82 3.79
C PRO A 3 14.16 0.25 2.75
N SER A 4 13.94 -1.01 2.36
CA SER A 4 14.83 -1.74 1.47
C SER A 4 14.25 -1.89 0.06
N LYS A 5 12.96 -1.67 -0.11
CA LYS A 5 12.31 -1.81 -1.41
C LYS A 5 10.94 -1.14 -1.41
N ILE A 6 10.43 -0.89 -2.61
CA ILE A 6 9.05 -0.46 -2.79
C ILE A 6 8.20 -1.72 -2.73
N GLY A 7 7.26 -1.75 -1.79
CA GLY A 7 6.39 -2.92 -1.62
C GLY A 7 5.12 -2.85 -2.45
N GLN A 8 4.63 -1.63 -2.68
CA GLN A 8 3.33 -1.46 -3.32
C GLN A 8 3.20 -0.06 -3.91
N ILE A 9 2.43 0.05 -4.99
CA ILE A 9 2.04 1.32 -5.59
C ILE A 9 0.53 1.32 -5.70
N ALA A 10 -0.12 2.37 -5.20
CA ALA A 10 -1.56 2.55 -5.33
C ALA A 10 -1.86 3.44 -6.52
N ILE A 11 -2.85 3.06 -7.32
CA ILE A 11 -3.31 3.80 -8.47
C ILE A 11 -4.80 4.04 -8.30
N GLN A 12 -5.20 5.32 -8.35
CA GLN A 12 -6.60 5.68 -8.25
C GLN A 12 -7.31 5.41 -9.58
N VAL A 13 -8.47 4.77 -9.50
CA VAL A 13 -9.29 4.47 -10.68
C VAL A 13 -10.72 4.90 -10.41
N LYS A 14 -11.48 5.17 -11.47
CA LYS A 14 -12.89 5.58 -11.35
C LYS A 14 -13.84 4.39 -11.38
N ASP A 15 -13.50 3.38 -12.18
CA ASP A 15 -14.34 2.18 -12.38
C ASP A 15 -13.43 0.98 -12.17
N LEU A 16 -13.62 0.30 -11.03
CA LEU A 16 -12.74 -0.78 -10.63
C LEU A 16 -12.78 -1.96 -11.61
N ASP A 17 -13.97 -2.39 -12.03
CA ASP A 17 -14.09 -3.55 -12.93
C ASP A 17 -13.46 -3.27 -14.28
N ARG A 18 -13.65 -2.08 -14.81
CA ARG A 18 -13.05 -1.67 -16.07
C ARG A 18 -11.53 -1.59 -15.95
N ALA A 19 -11.03 -1.06 -14.84
CA ALA A 19 -9.58 -0.96 -14.61
C ALA A 19 -8.96 -2.35 -14.42
N VAL A 20 -9.63 -3.24 -13.69
CA VAL A 20 -9.16 -4.62 -13.52
C VAL A 20 -9.02 -5.29 -14.88
N ALA A 21 -10.02 -5.16 -15.74
CA ALA A 21 -9.96 -5.74 -17.08
C ALA A 21 -8.77 -5.18 -17.89
N PHE A 22 -8.51 -3.89 -17.79
CA PHE A 22 -7.39 -3.26 -18.48
C PHE A 22 -6.04 -3.80 -17.99
N TYR A 23 -5.81 -3.76 -16.69
CA TYR A 23 -4.53 -4.18 -16.12
C TYR A 23 -4.28 -5.67 -16.29
N ARG A 24 -5.32 -6.48 -16.23
CA ARG A 24 -5.24 -7.93 -16.41
C ARG A 24 -5.12 -8.32 -17.88
N ASP A 25 -6.04 -7.83 -18.72
CA ASP A 25 -6.22 -8.35 -20.09
C ASP A 25 -5.40 -7.58 -21.12
N VAL A 26 -5.19 -6.27 -20.92
CA VAL A 26 -4.42 -5.44 -21.86
C VAL A 26 -2.96 -5.38 -21.44
N LEU A 27 -2.65 -5.05 -20.19
CA LEU A 27 -1.27 -4.98 -19.71
C LEU A 27 -0.70 -6.35 -19.33
N GLY A 28 -1.54 -7.31 -19.04
CA GLY A 28 -1.10 -8.67 -18.73
C GLY A 28 -0.50 -8.85 -17.34
N LEU A 29 -0.84 -7.96 -16.39
CA LEU A 29 -0.38 -8.14 -15.01
C LEU A 29 -1.11 -9.31 -14.35
N GLU A 30 -0.43 -9.99 -13.45
CA GLU A 30 -1.00 -11.08 -12.69
C GLU A 30 -2.04 -10.54 -11.71
N PHE A 31 -3.31 -10.88 -11.92
CA PHE A 31 -4.39 -10.50 -11.01
C PHE A 31 -4.36 -11.38 -9.78
N LEU A 32 -4.39 -10.77 -8.59
CA LEU A 32 -4.39 -11.50 -7.32
C LEU A 32 -5.81 -11.67 -6.78
N PHE A 33 -6.47 -10.58 -6.43
CA PHE A 33 -7.84 -10.62 -5.91
C PHE A 33 -8.38 -9.20 -5.75
N GLN A 34 -9.69 -9.12 -5.50
CA GLN A 34 -10.35 -7.89 -5.09
C GLN A 34 -10.70 -7.96 -3.61
N ALA A 35 -10.71 -6.81 -2.95
CA ALA A 35 -11.07 -6.68 -1.54
C ALA A 35 -11.95 -5.45 -1.33
N PRO A 36 -12.92 -5.50 -0.38
CA PRO A 36 -13.67 -4.31 -0.04
C PRO A 36 -12.76 -3.27 0.62
N PRO A 37 -13.06 -1.97 0.54
CA PRO A 37 -14.24 -1.37 -0.11
C PRO A 37 -14.00 -0.86 -1.53
N GLY A 38 -13.39 -1.57 -2.42
CA GLY A 38 -13.14 -1.14 -3.79
C GLY A 38 -11.67 -1.17 -4.14
N LEU A 39 -11.01 -2.24 -3.70
CA LEU A 39 -9.60 -2.48 -3.95
C LEU A 39 -9.43 -3.67 -4.88
N ALA A 40 -8.40 -3.61 -5.73
CA ALA A 40 -7.97 -4.75 -6.53
C ALA A 40 -6.45 -4.80 -6.50
N PHE A 41 -5.91 -6.02 -6.43
CA PHE A 41 -4.49 -6.23 -6.27
C PHE A 41 -3.92 -7.04 -7.43
N PHE A 42 -2.75 -6.60 -7.89
CA PHE A 42 -1.97 -7.25 -8.94
C PHE A 42 -0.53 -7.41 -8.47
N GLN A 43 0.18 -8.37 -9.05
CA GLN A 43 1.60 -8.55 -8.79
C GLN A 43 2.39 -8.17 -10.03
N CYS A 44 3.41 -7.32 -9.84
CA CYS A 44 4.33 -6.91 -10.90
C CYS A 44 5.75 -7.10 -10.38
N GLY A 45 6.32 -8.29 -10.62
CA GLY A 45 7.60 -8.65 -10.01
C GLY A 45 7.48 -8.66 -8.49
N GLU A 46 8.34 -7.91 -7.81
CA GLU A 46 8.31 -7.80 -6.35
C GLU A 46 7.38 -6.67 -5.86
N VAL A 47 6.79 -5.90 -6.78
CA VAL A 47 5.94 -4.78 -6.43
C VAL A 47 4.47 -5.16 -6.62
N ARG A 48 3.65 -4.92 -5.61
CA ARG A 48 2.21 -5.10 -5.71
C ARG A 48 1.59 -3.81 -6.25
N ILE A 49 0.67 -3.92 -7.18
CA ILE A 49 -0.11 -2.80 -7.70
C ILE A 49 -1.50 -2.89 -7.07
N MET A 50 -1.93 -1.83 -6.41
CA MET A 50 -3.25 -1.75 -5.82
C MET A 50 -4.07 -0.70 -6.56
N LEU A 51 -5.18 -1.12 -7.16
CA LEU A 51 -6.15 -0.18 -7.72
C LEU A 51 -7.15 0.17 -6.63
N GLU A 52 -7.49 1.45 -6.52
CA GLU A 52 -8.45 1.90 -5.51
C GLU A 52 -9.39 2.94 -6.08
N THR A 53 -10.64 2.90 -5.62
CA THR A 53 -11.67 3.85 -6.05
C THR A 53 -11.83 5.04 -5.10
N ASN A 54 -11.09 5.06 -3.99
CA ASN A 54 -11.13 6.15 -3.02
C ASN A 54 -10.52 7.42 -3.60
N GLU A 55 -11.08 8.57 -3.23
CA GLU A 55 -10.61 9.87 -3.71
C GLU A 55 -9.39 10.33 -2.91
N VAL A 56 -8.30 9.59 -2.96
CA VAL A 56 -7.10 9.93 -2.20
C VAL A 56 -6.07 10.68 -3.06
N GLY A 57 -6.41 11.00 -4.29
CA GLY A 57 -5.54 11.78 -5.16
C GLY A 57 -4.51 10.93 -5.89
N ALA A 58 -3.28 11.44 -6.01
CA ALA A 58 -2.23 10.85 -6.83
C ALA A 58 -1.75 9.49 -6.31
N SER A 59 -0.93 8.81 -7.11
CA SER A 59 -0.31 7.53 -6.73
C SER A 59 0.52 7.68 -5.46
N THR A 60 0.49 6.66 -4.60
CA THR A 60 1.23 6.61 -3.34
C THR A 60 2.24 5.48 -3.39
N LEU A 61 3.49 5.77 -3.01
CA LEU A 61 4.51 4.73 -2.85
C LEU A 61 4.46 4.17 -1.43
N TYR A 62 4.60 2.85 -1.33
CA TYR A 62 4.55 2.11 -0.07
C TYR A 62 5.92 1.51 0.19
N TYR A 63 6.60 2.02 1.20
CA TYR A 63 7.93 1.54 1.59
C TYR A 63 7.78 0.38 2.56
N LYS A 64 8.33 -0.76 2.20
CA LYS A 64 8.21 -1.96 3.01
C LYS A 64 9.29 -2.03 4.06
N VAL A 65 8.90 -2.32 5.30
CA VAL A 65 9.80 -2.52 6.43
C VAL A 65 9.50 -3.86 7.11
N SER A 66 10.43 -4.35 7.90
CA SER A 66 10.23 -5.61 8.61
C SER A 66 9.48 -5.42 9.94
N ASP A 67 9.66 -4.28 10.59
CA ASP A 67 9.04 -3.97 11.90
C ASP A 67 8.31 -2.64 11.80
N LEU A 68 7.01 -2.71 11.64
CA LEU A 68 6.19 -1.53 11.39
C LEU A 68 6.13 -0.60 12.61
N GLU A 69 5.97 -1.18 13.79
CA GLU A 69 5.86 -0.41 15.02
C GLU A 69 7.17 0.31 15.35
N ALA A 70 8.31 -0.35 15.13
CA ALA A 70 9.61 0.27 15.31
C ALA A 70 9.83 1.42 14.34
N ALA A 71 9.41 1.26 13.08
CA ALA A 71 9.49 2.32 12.08
C ALA A 71 8.62 3.51 12.48
N TYR A 72 7.41 3.25 12.96
CA TYR A 72 6.49 4.30 13.41
C TYR A 72 7.10 5.09 14.58
N GLU A 73 7.64 4.40 15.58
CA GLU A 73 8.25 5.06 16.75
C GLU A 73 9.48 5.88 16.36
N ALA A 74 10.29 5.38 15.44
CA ALA A 74 11.46 6.10 14.95
C ALA A 74 11.07 7.40 14.25
N LEU A 75 10.04 7.34 13.39
CA LEU A 75 9.55 8.53 12.69
C LEU A 75 8.89 9.52 13.65
N LYS A 76 8.20 9.03 14.67
CA LYS A 76 7.61 9.86 15.70
C LYS A 76 8.69 10.62 16.47
N LYS A 77 9.79 9.96 16.81
CA LYS A 77 10.93 10.61 17.48
C LYS A 77 11.61 11.64 16.57
N ALA A 78 11.58 11.43 15.27
CA ALA A 78 12.13 12.36 14.29
C ALA A 78 11.19 13.52 13.96
N ASN A 79 10.04 13.60 14.62
CA ASN A 79 9.01 14.63 14.42
C ASN A 79 8.44 14.63 13.00
N ALA A 80 8.31 13.45 12.39
CA ALA A 80 7.67 13.32 11.10
C ALA A 80 6.18 13.68 11.21
N ASP A 81 5.61 14.17 10.11
CA ASP A 81 4.20 14.51 10.04
C ASP A 81 3.35 13.24 9.82
N LEU A 82 3.03 12.58 10.92
CA LEU A 82 2.29 11.31 10.89
C LEU A 82 0.80 11.56 10.73
N ILE A 83 0.18 10.92 9.75
CA ILE A 83 -1.25 11.07 9.44
C ILE A 83 -2.08 10.04 10.22
N ALA A 84 -1.58 8.81 10.33
CA ALA A 84 -2.31 7.73 10.96
C ALA A 84 -1.35 6.77 11.65
N GLU A 85 -1.83 6.11 12.70
CA GLU A 85 -1.09 5.07 13.41
C GLU A 85 -1.11 3.75 12.62
N PRO A 86 -0.17 2.82 12.92
CA PRO A 86 -0.20 1.50 12.29
C PRO A 86 -1.54 0.81 12.48
N HIS A 87 -2.11 0.30 11.41
CA HIS A 87 -3.39 -0.41 11.45
C HIS A 87 -3.45 -1.46 10.35
N LYS A 88 -4.31 -2.45 10.55
CA LYS A 88 -4.52 -3.51 9.58
C LYS A 88 -5.39 -2.99 8.44
N ILE A 89 -4.92 -3.20 7.20
CA ILE A 89 -5.63 -2.79 5.99
C ILE A 89 -6.44 -3.95 5.42
N ALA A 90 -5.85 -5.15 5.37
CA ALA A 90 -6.48 -6.29 4.73
C ALA A 90 -5.90 -7.60 5.23
N ASP A 91 -6.72 -8.64 5.17
CA ASP A 91 -6.27 -10.02 5.32
C ASP A 91 -5.91 -10.53 3.94
N MET A 92 -4.65 -10.82 3.73
CA MET A 92 -4.16 -11.41 2.49
C MET A 92 -4.15 -12.93 2.63
N PRO A 93 -3.99 -13.68 1.53
CA PRO A 93 -4.04 -15.15 1.61
C PRO A 93 -3.03 -15.77 2.58
N ASP A 94 -1.85 -15.17 2.74
CA ASP A 94 -0.75 -15.75 3.52
C ASP A 94 -0.19 -14.81 4.60
N HIS A 95 -0.77 -13.62 4.77
CA HIS A 95 -0.30 -12.66 5.76
C HIS A 95 -1.37 -11.60 6.02
N GLU A 96 -1.14 -10.74 7.03
CA GLU A 96 -1.91 -9.54 7.25
C GLU A 96 -1.14 -8.34 6.70
N LEU A 97 -1.81 -7.47 5.96
CA LEU A 97 -1.22 -6.24 5.45
C LEU A 97 -1.49 -5.11 6.43
N TRP A 98 -0.43 -4.56 6.98
CA TRP A 98 -0.49 -3.44 7.93
C TRP A 98 0.28 -2.26 7.37
N MET A 99 -0.15 -1.04 7.69
CA MET A 99 0.54 0.16 7.25
C MET A 99 0.21 1.36 8.12
N PHE A 100 1.00 2.42 7.95
CA PHE A 100 0.68 3.75 8.44
C PHE A 100 1.08 4.76 7.37
N PHE A 101 0.64 6.00 7.57
CA PHE A 101 0.81 7.05 6.58
C PHE A 101 1.43 8.29 7.21
N LEU A 102 2.19 9.04 6.41
CA LEU A 102 2.77 10.30 6.81
C LEU A 102 2.88 11.21 5.58
N HIS A 103 3.14 12.49 5.82
CA HIS A 103 3.51 13.43 4.77
C HIS A 103 5.02 13.53 4.71
N ASP A 104 5.58 13.68 3.49
CA ASP A 104 6.99 14.08 3.35
C ASP A 104 7.13 15.59 3.58
N SER A 105 8.34 16.12 3.38
CA SER A 105 8.62 17.55 3.59
C SER A 105 7.84 18.46 2.64
N GLU A 106 7.35 17.92 1.54
CA GLU A 106 6.67 18.66 0.48
C GLU A 106 5.16 18.41 0.47
N GLY A 107 4.63 17.72 1.50
CA GLY A 107 3.21 17.46 1.63
C GLY A 107 2.71 16.25 0.84
N ASN A 108 3.60 15.46 0.25
CA ASN A 108 3.20 14.25 -0.46
C ASN A 108 2.88 13.14 0.54
N THR A 109 1.84 12.36 0.25
CA THR A 109 1.51 11.21 1.08
C THR A 109 2.49 10.07 0.82
N VAL A 110 3.04 9.54 1.91
CA VAL A 110 3.95 8.40 1.90
C VAL A 110 3.35 7.33 2.79
N SER A 111 3.47 6.07 2.40
CA SER A 111 3.05 4.95 3.23
C SER A 111 4.24 4.09 3.61
N VAL A 112 4.20 3.55 4.82
CA VAL A 112 5.11 2.53 5.30
C VAL A 112 4.28 1.29 5.58
N MET A 113 4.69 0.14 5.06
CA MET A 113 3.92 -1.09 5.15
C MET A 113 4.75 -2.23 5.70
N ALA A 114 4.07 -3.21 6.27
CA ALA A 114 4.66 -4.48 6.66
C ALA A 114 3.65 -5.60 6.40
N GLU A 115 4.18 -6.76 6.08
CA GLU A 115 3.40 -7.99 5.96
C GLU A 115 3.62 -8.79 7.24
N LYS A 116 2.55 -8.90 8.07
CA LYS A 116 2.63 -9.62 9.32
C LYS A 116 2.18 -11.06 9.12
N PRO A 117 2.89 -12.04 9.69
CA PRO A 117 2.48 -13.44 9.55
C PRO A 117 1.10 -13.66 10.16
N LEU A 118 0.37 -14.62 9.63
CA LEU A 118 -0.92 -15.03 10.21
C LEU A 118 -0.69 -15.65 11.58
N PRO A 119 -1.65 -15.46 12.52
CA PRO A 119 -1.55 -16.05 13.87
C PRO A 119 -1.63 -17.57 13.85
#